data_86160dbeae3bbf1a552e2f96e773308d
#
_entry.id   86160dbeae3bbf1a552e2f96e773308d
#
_cell.length_a   1.000
_cell.length_b   1.000
_cell.length_c   1.000
_cell.angle_alpha   90.00
_cell.angle_beta   90.00
_cell.angle_gamma   90.00
#
_symmetry.space_group_name_H-M   'P 1'
#
loop_
_entity.id
_entity.type
_entity.pdbx_description
1 polymer ?
#
loop_
_entity_poly.entity_id
_entity_poly.type
_entity_poly.pdbx_seq_one_letter_code
_entity_poly.pdbx_strand_id
1 'polypeptide(L)'
;MKPPPPVTSTLGISSRLTLGVNIPSLVQAIGFKNSALPHLTMGWTPEFANRAANGDLTVGIIGLGYVGLPTAIGFHDSGFNVWGVDISQRTVDMVKRGENPTGDPDVNDIIPAPGSERWNITTSTSEAVPHCDVVLVTVPTPVTEDLKPDLSYVQSAGRAVFDSLVRGSRTIVVLESTVYPGVTAQTWLPELEEIGLQIGVDVEIAYCPERFNPGDPAHGVRQVARVIGCSNPDVGTGLVGLYSRLTSEDVRYVGKLEVAEAAKVIENVQRDINIALVNELARIFPELDVDVEDVLSAAATKWNF
;
A
#
# COMPACT_ATOMS: atom_id res chain seq x y z
N MET A 1 -14.07 -6.65 48.00
CA MET A 1 -14.71 -5.87 46.96
C MET A 1 -14.53 -6.62 45.65
N LYS A 2 -15.61 -7.00 44.96
CA LYS A 2 -15.55 -7.64 43.64
C LYS A 2 -15.24 -6.55 42.59
N PRO A 3 -14.40 -6.82 41.60
CA PRO A 3 -14.19 -5.88 40.50
C PRO A 3 -15.48 -5.73 39.69
N PRO A 4 -15.75 -4.54 39.12
CA PRO A 4 -16.91 -4.32 38.28
C PRO A 4 -16.81 -5.14 36.98
N PRO A 5 -17.95 -5.54 36.38
CA PRO A 5 -17.96 -6.29 35.14
C PRO A 5 -17.44 -5.43 33.99
N PRO A 6 -16.88 -6.07 32.92
CA PRO A 6 -16.39 -5.34 31.76
C PRO A 6 -17.57 -4.64 31.07
N VAL A 7 -17.38 -3.35 30.78
CA VAL A 7 -18.31 -2.56 29.98
C VAL A 7 -18.17 -3.00 28.53
N THR A 8 -19.07 -3.86 28.06
CA THR A 8 -19.29 -4.09 26.64
C THR A 8 -19.97 -2.85 26.06
N SER A 9 -19.17 -1.92 25.57
CA SER A 9 -19.69 -0.85 24.71
C SER A 9 -20.01 -1.41 23.33
N THR A 10 -21.21 -1.94 23.17
CA THR A 10 -21.86 -1.99 21.87
C THR A 10 -22.07 -0.53 21.45
N LEU A 11 -21.18 -0.01 20.62
CA LEU A 11 -21.43 1.22 19.85
C LEU A 11 -22.61 0.92 18.92
N GLY A 12 -23.81 1.10 19.42
CA GLY A 12 -24.98 1.32 18.61
C GLY A 12 -24.73 2.61 17.86
N ILE A 13 -24.34 2.52 16.60
CA ILE A 13 -24.36 3.65 15.66
C ILE A 13 -25.85 3.99 15.46
N SER A 14 -26.38 4.81 16.37
CA SER A 14 -27.65 5.45 16.21
C SER A 14 -27.57 6.32 14.97
N SER A 15 -28.49 6.11 14.03
CA SER A 15 -28.66 6.79 12.73
C SER A 15 -29.02 8.28 12.82
N ARG A 16 -28.44 9.02 13.77
CA ARG A 16 -28.65 10.46 13.95
C ARG A 16 -27.33 11.19 14.16
N LEU A 17 -26.48 11.20 13.13
CA LEU A 17 -25.57 12.30 12.88
C LEU A 17 -26.29 13.25 11.92
N THR A 18 -26.99 14.22 12.48
CA THR A 18 -27.56 15.37 11.77
C THR A 18 -26.46 16.40 11.47
N LEU A 19 -25.44 16.00 10.77
CA LEU A 19 -24.72 16.87 9.85
C LEU A 19 -25.47 16.71 8.54
N GLY A 20 -26.04 17.78 7.97
CA GLY A 20 -26.85 17.76 6.75
C GLY A 20 -26.17 17.23 5.48
N VAL A 21 -25.31 16.22 5.63
CA VAL A 21 -24.60 15.51 4.58
C VAL A 21 -25.46 14.31 4.19
N ASN A 22 -26.06 14.38 3.01
CA ASN A 22 -26.78 13.25 2.43
C ASN A 22 -25.75 12.19 2.00
N ILE A 23 -25.47 11.20 2.88
CA ILE A 23 -24.52 10.11 2.63
C ILE A 23 -24.77 9.39 1.29
N PRO A 24 -26.03 9.08 0.87
CA PRO A 24 -26.28 8.52 -0.46
C PRO A 24 -25.81 9.41 -1.61
N SER A 25 -25.99 10.74 -1.51
CA SER A 25 -25.48 11.66 -2.54
C SER A 25 -23.95 11.77 -2.53
N LEU A 26 -23.32 11.64 -1.37
CA LEU A 26 -21.85 11.60 -1.26
C LEU A 26 -21.30 10.32 -1.89
N VAL A 27 -21.90 9.17 -1.60
CA VAL A 27 -21.54 7.87 -2.21
C VAL A 27 -21.72 7.91 -3.73
N GLN A 28 -22.77 8.55 -4.21
CA GLN A 28 -23.04 8.72 -5.64
C GLN A 28 -22.07 9.71 -6.31
N ALA A 29 -21.68 10.77 -5.61
CA ALA A 29 -20.70 11.75 -6.09
C ALA A 29 -19.28 11.18 -6.16
N ILE A 30 -18.95 10.21 -5.29
CA ILE A 30 -17.67 9.49 -5.29
C ILE A 30 -17.62 8.39 -6.38
N GLY A 31 -18.75 8.15 -7.08
CA GLY A 31 -18.80 7.19 -8.19
C GLY A 31 -18.70 5.73 -7.78
N PHE A 32 -19.08 5.37 -6.54
CA PHE A 32 -19.06 4.01 -6.04
C PHE A 32 -19.95 3.10 -6.91
N LYS A 33 -19.37 2.49 -7.92
CA LYS A 33 -19.99 1.34 -8.61
C LYS A 33 -19.57 0.09 -7.86
N ASN A 34 -20.56 -0.65 -7.37
CA ASN A 34 -20.34 -1.93 -6.71
C ASN A 34 -19.90 -2.96 -7.76
N SER A 35 -18.60 -2.96 -8.11
CA SER A 35 -17.99 -3.98 -8.95
C SER A 35 -17.65 -5.17 -8.08
N ALA A 36 -18.61 -6.08 -7.92
CA ALA A 36 -18.33 -7.37 -7.29
C ALA A 36 -17.38 -8.16 -8.21
N LEU A 37 -16.14 -8.34 -7.77
CA LEU A 37 -15.23 -9.31 -8.39
C LEU A 37 -15.88 -10.71 -8.35
N PRO A 38 -15.84 -11.46 -9.45
CA PRO A 38 -16.35 -12.83 -9.43
C PRO A 38 -15.53 -13.65 -8.43
N HIS A 39 -16.23 -14.30 -7.48
CA HIS A 39 -15.63 -15.28 -6.59
C HIS A 39 -15.29 -16.54 -7.38
N LEU A 40 -14.13 -16.58 -8.00
CA LEU A 40 -13.56 -17.78 -8.58
C LEU A 40 -12.67 -18.46 -7.54
N THR A 41 -13.28 -19.42 -6.82
CA THR A 41 -12.55 -20.38 -5.97
C THR A 41 -11.88 -21.43 -6.86
N MET A 42 -10.70 -21.14 -7.38
CA MET A 42 -9.87 -22.16 -8.02
C MET A 42 -8.39 -21.93 -7.68
N GLY A 43 -7.94 -22.63 -6.67
CA GLY A 43 -6.61 -23.24 -6.68
C GLY A 43 -5.38 -22.39 -6.41
N TRP A 44 -5.44 -21.28 -5.67
CA TRP A 44 -4.28 -20.75 -4.96
C TRP A 44 -4.04 -21.63 -3.74
N THR A 45 -3.02 -22.46 -3.85
CA THR A 45 -2.81 -23.57 -2.94
C THR A 45 -2.04 -23.16 -1.68
N PRO A 46 -2.05 -24.00 -0.65
CA PRO A 46 -1.10 -23.95 0.47
C PRO A 46 0.37 -23.77 0.05
N GLU A 47 0.70 -24.10 -1.19
CA GLU A 47 2.01 -23.94 -1.81
C GLU A 47 2.47 -22.49 -1.90
N PHE A 48 1.61 -21.54 -2.32
CA PHE A 48 1.97 -20.12 -2.37
C PHE A 48 2.28 -19.58 -0.95
N ALA A 49 1.43 -19.87 0.02
CA ALA A 49 1.64 -19.43 1.40
C ALA A 49 2.93 -20.04 1.99
N ASN A 50 3.24 -21.31 1.69
CA ASN A 50 4.48 -21.94 2.12
C ASN A 50 5.70 -21.32 1.44
N ARG A 51 5.65 -21.07 0.12
CA ARG A 51 6.73 -20.40 -0.61
C ARG A 51 6.97 -18.99 -0.08
N ALA A 52 5.88 -18.23 0.20
CA ALA A 52 5.97 -16.90 0.80
C ALA A 52 6.65 -16.94 2.18
N ALA A 53 6.24 -17.87 3.04
CA ALA A 53 6.83 -18.03 4.37
C ALA A 53 8.32 -18.46 4.32
N ASN A 54 8.73 -19.24 3.30
CA ASN A 54 10.10 -19.72 3.15
C ASN A 54 11.02 -18.73 2.42
N GLY A 55 10.50 -17.69 1.77
CA GLY A 55 11.29 -16.78 0.94
C GLY A 55 11.56 -17.30 -0.47
N ASP A 56 10.80 -18.29 -0.93
CA ASP A 56 10.99 -18.96 -2.23
C ASP A 56 10.23 -18.30 -3.39
N LEU A 57 9.79 -17.05 -3.19
CA LEU A 57 9.12 -16.26 -4.21
C LEU A 57 10.07 -15.26 -4.88
N THR A 58 9.75 -14.92 -6.11
CA THR A 58 10.33 -13.77 -6.81
C THR A 58 9.37 -12.59 -6.74
N VAL A 59 9.84 -11.46 -6.23
CA VAL A 59 9.06 -10.24 -6.04
C VAL A 59 9.53 -9.17 -7.04
N GLY A 60 8.62 -8.69 -7.88
CA GLY A 60 8.82 -7.56 -8.77
C GLY A 60 8.36 -6.25 -8.11
N ILE A 61 9.12 -5.18 -8.24
CA ILE A 61 8.73 -3.84 -7.76
C ILE A 61 8.77 -2.87 -8.94
N ILE A 62 7.63 -2.28 -9.26
CA ILE A 62 7.48 -1.31 -10.35
C ILE A 62 7.46 0.11 -9.77
N GLY A 63 8.51 0.87 -10.06
CA GLY A 63 8.81 2.17 -9.50
C GLY A 63 9.81 2.07 -8.34
N LEU A 64 11.05 2.58 -8.53
CA LEU A 64 12.11 2.57 -7.53
C LEU A 64 12.29 3.95 -6.89
N GLY A 65 11.16 4.59 -6.55
CA GLY A 65 11.12 5.84 -5.82
C GLY A 65 11.20 5.64 -4.30
N TYR A 66 10.72 6.66 -3.56
CA TYR A 66 10.72 6.68 -2.08
C TYR A 66 10.01 5.50 -1.42
N VAL A 67 9.03 4.89 -2.08
CA VAL A 67 8.31 3.70 -1.59
C VAL A 67 8.95 2.42 -2.10
N GLY A 68 9.13 2.32 -3.42
CA GLY A 68 9.51 1.06 -4.04
C GLY A 68 10.93 0.63 -3.76
N LEU A 69 11.91 1.54 -3.71
CA LEU A 69 13.29 1.16 -3.44
C LEU A 69 13.51 0.59 -2.03
N PRO A 70 13.03 1.24 -0.94
CA PRO A 70 13.11 0.64 0.40
C PRO A 70 12.37 -0.69 0.51
N THR A 71 11.21 -0.82 -0.16
CA THR A 71 10.44 -2.07 -0.21
C THR A 71 11.22 -3.18 -0.93
N ALA A 72 11.85 -2.87 -2.06
CA ALA A 72 12.69 -3.81 -2.80
C ALA A 72 13.89 -4.31 -1.97
N ILE A 73 14.59 -3.40 -1.31
CA ILE A 73 15.70 -3.71 -0.40
C ILE A 73 15.19 -4.59 0.76
N GLY A 74 14.07 -4.22 1.35
CA GLY A 74 13.46 -4.99 2.44
C GLY A 74 13.15 -6.43 2.08
N PHE A 75 12.61 -6.69 0.89
CA PHE A 75 12.38 -8.05 0.39
C PHE A 75 13.69 -8.79 0.07
N HIS A 76 14.65 -8.12 -0.57
CA HIS A 76 15.97 -8.71 -0.84
C HIS A 76 16.65 -9.18 0.46
N ASP A 77 16.70 -8.34 1.48
CA ASP A 77 17.28 -8.66 2.79
C ASP A 77 16.51 -9.77 3.52
N SER A 78 15.19 -9.87 3.25
CA SER A 78 14.36 -10.95 3.78
C SER A 78 14.54 -12.28 3.06
N GLY A 79 15.42 -12.33 2.05
CA GLY A 79 15.84 -13.54 1.35
C GLY A 79 15.17 -13.78 0.00
N PHE A 80 14.26 -12.93 -0.44
CA PHE A 80 13.55 -13.07 -1.71
C PHE A 80 14.46 -12.74 -2.92
N ASN A 81 14.12 -13.32 -4.07
CA ASN A 81 14.61 -12.85 -5.35
C ASN A 81 13.84 -11.60 -5.76
N VAL A 82 14.54 -10.52 -6.09
CA VAL A 82 13.93 -9.22 -6.37
C VAL A 82 14.22 -8.76 -7.80
N TRP A 83 13.18 -8.30 -8.48
CA TRP A 83 13.25 -7.54 -9.71
C TRP A 83 12.75 -6.13 -9.47
N GLY A 84 13.66 -5.15 -9.53
CA GLY A 84 13.29 -3.72 -9.49
C GLY A 84 13.21 -3.14 -10.89
N VAL A 85 12.10 -2.47 -11.19
CA VAL A 85 11.84 -1.82 -12.48
C VAL A 85 11.58 -0.34 -12.28
N ASP A 86 12.28 0.52 -13.02
CA ASP A 86 12.00 1.95 -13.08
C ASP A 86 12.14 2.47 -14.50
N ILE A 87 11.25 3.35 -14.93
CA ILE A 87 11.29 3.94 -16.28
C ILE A 87 12.51 4.85 -16.49
N SER A 88 13.10 5.36 -15.41
CA SER A 88 14.27 6.22 -15.44
C SER A 88 15.55 5.40 -15.54
N GLN A 89 16.21 5.47 -16.69
CA GLN A 89 17.53 4.83 -16.86
C GLN A 89 18.54 5.32 -15.82
N ARG A 90 18.47 6.62 -15.45
CA ARG A 90 19.31 7.20 -14.39
C ARG A 90 19.09 6.48 -13.04
N THR A 91 17.83 6.27 -12.63
CA THR A 91 17.49 5.55 -11.40
C THR A 91 18.04 4.14 -11.43
N VAL A 92 17.80 3.41 -12.52
CA VAL A 92 18.31 2.04 -12.72
C VAL A 92 19.84 1.98 -12.64
N ASP A 93 20.54 2.89 -13.31
CA ASP A 93 22.01 2.93 -13.30
C ASP A 93 22.57 3.24 -11.91
N MET A 94 21.94 4.16 -11.16
CA MET A 94 22.36 4.47 -9.80
C MET A 94 22.15 3.27 -8.88
N VAL A 95 20.98 2.65 -8.88
CA VAL A 95 20.68 1.48 -8.05
C VAL A 95 21.58 0.30 -8.38
N LYS A 96 21.92 0.06 -9.67
CA LYS A 96 22.89 -0.96 -10.08
C LYS A 96 24.31 -0.73 -9.54
N ARG A 97 24.68 0.54 -9.30
CA ARG A 97 25.96 0.90 -8.70
C ARG A 97 25.92 0.93 -7.16
N GLY A 98 24.81 0.61 -6.53
CA GLY A 98 24.62 0.77 -5.09
C GLY A 98 24.46 2.22 -4.63
N GLU A 99 24.08 3.13 -5.55
CA GLU A 99 23.88 4.54 -5.26
C GLU A 99 22.40 4.85 -5.04
N ASN A 100 22.10 5.73 -4.10
CA ASN A 100 20.74 6.13 -3.75
C ASN A 100 20.20 7.20 -4.72
N PRO A 101 19.16 6.90 -5.53
CA PRO A 101 18.55 7.86 -6.44
C PRO A 101 17.51 8.76 -5.77
N THR A 102 17.02 8.39 -4.59
CA THR A 102 15.88 9.06 -3.93
C THR A 102 16.32 10.24 -3.05
N GLY A 103 17.56 10.22 -2.57
CA GLY A 103 18.04 11.19 -1.60
C GLY A 103 17.54 10.94 -0.17
N ASP A 104 16.79 9.87 0.08
CA ASP A 104 16.39 9.46 1.41
C ASP A 104 17.61 8.90 2.16
N PRO A 105 18.06 9.53 3.28
CA PRO A 105 19.24 9.09 3.99
C PRO A 105 19.14 7.66 4.52
N ASP A 106 17.95 7.16 4.80
CA ASP A 106 17.72 5.83 5.36
C ASP A 106 18.05 4.69 4.37
N VAL A 107 18.22 5.01 3.09
CA VAL A 107 18.54 4.04 2.02
C VAL A 107 20.03 4.05 1.63
N ASN A 108 20.83 5.03 2.09
CA ASN A 108 22.19 5.24 1.59
C ASN A 108 23.12 4.02 1.73
N ASP A 109 23.06 3.34 2.85
CA ASP A 109 24.03 2.29 3.20
C ASP A 109 23.45 0.86 3.11
N ILE A 110 22.19 0.74 2.63
CA ILE A 110 21.47 -0.54 2.61
C ILE A 110 21.13 -1.05 1.20
N ILE A 111 21.46 -0.29 0.15
CA ILE A 111 21.29 -0.74 -1.23
C ILE A 111 22.22 -1.92 -1.50
N PRO A 112 21.73 -3.05 -2.01
CA PRO A 112 22.58 -4.19 -2.33
C PRO A 112 23.75 -3.82 -3.23
N ALA A 113 24.92 -4.37 -2.93
CA ALA A 113 26.13 -4.10 -3.69
C ALA A 113 25.98 -4.51 -5.17
N PRO A 114 26.72 -3.88 -6.09
CA PRO A 114 26.73 -4.28 -7.50
C PRO A 114 27.00 -5.76 -7.70
N GLY A 115 26.15 -6.44 -8.46
CA GLY A 115 26.27 -7.88 -8.72
C GLY A 115 25.80 -8.78 -7.58
N SER A 116 25.11 -8.25 -6.57
CA SER A 116 24.47 -9.05 -5.52
C SER A 116 23.54 -10.09 -6.13
N GLU A 117 23.60 -11.31 -5.61
CA GLU A 117 22.66 -12.37 -5.97
C GLU A 117 21.22 -11.96 -5.62
N ARG A 118 20.25 -12.43 -6.39
CA ARG A 118 18.82 -12.17 -6.18
C ARG A 118 18.41 -10.68 -6.26
N TRP A 119 19.27 -9.81 -6.84
CA TRP A 119 19.03 -8.38 -7.02
C TRP A 119 19.14 -8.00 -8.49
N ASN A 120 17.98 -7.92 -9.16
CA ASN A 120 17.88 -7.67 -10.60
C ASN A 120 17.20 -6.32 -10.83
N ILE A 121 17.86 -5.41 -11.53
CA ILE A 121 17.36 -4.05 -11.75
C ILE A 121 17.34 -3.77 -13.25
N THR A 122 16.20 -3.29 -13.77
CA THR A 122 16.02 -3.04 -15.20
C THR A 122 15.07 -1.89 -15.47
N THR A 123 15.05 -1.38 -16.70
CA THR A 123 13.99 -0.47 -17.17
C THR A 123 12.84 -1.20 -17.87
N SER A 124 12.98 -2.52 -18.08
CA SER A 124 12.04 -3.31 -18.87
C SER A 124 11.09 -4.12 -18.00
N THR A 125 9.82 -3.74 -17.99
CA THR A 125 8.75 -4.50 -17.33
C THR A 125 8.61 -5.90 -17.96
N SER A 126 8.73 -6.00 -19.30
CA SER A 126 8.63 -7.26 -20.03
C SER A 126 9.82 -8.22 -19.79
N GLU A 127 10.96 -7.70 -19.33
CA GLU A 127 12.08 -8.53 -18.87
C GLU A 127 11.82 -9.07 -17.45
N ALA A 128 11.30 -8.24 -16.57
CA ALA A 128 11.17 -8.56 -15.14
C ALA A 128 9.93 -9.42 -14.81
N VAL A 129 8.75 -8.99 -15.26
CA VAL A 129 7.47 -9.55 -14.84
C VAL A 129 7.32 -11.05 -15.11
N PRO A 130 7.80 -11.63 -16.22
CA PRO A 130 7.71 -13.07 -16.45
C PRO A 130 8.42 -13.95 -15.41
N HIS A 131 9.33 -13.37 -14.63
CA HIS A 131 10.06 -14.06 -13.57
C HIS A 131 9.40 -13.92 -12.19
N CYS A 132 8.37 -13.08 -12.05
CA CYS A 132 7.81 -12.70 -10.77
C CYS A 132 6.57 -13.53 -10.40
N ASP A 133 6.54 -14.01 -9.17
CA ASP A 133 5.33 -14.59 -8.55
C ASP A 133 4.40 -13.48 -8.05
N VAL A 134 4.97 -12.40 -7.53
CA VAL A 134 4.26 -11.21 -7.02
C VAL A 134 4.87 -9.95 -7.62
N VAL A 135 4.04 -9.04 -8.09
CA VAL A 135 4.46 -7.73 -8.63
C VAL A 135 3.80 -6.62 -7.84
N LEU A 136 4.61 -5.76 -7.21
CA LEU A 136 4.16 -4.59 -6.46
C LEU A 136 4.25 -3.36 -7.35
N VAL A 137 3.17 -2.59 -7.44
CA VAL A 137 3.13 -1.32 -8.18
C VAL A 137 3.17 -0.17 -7.18
N THR A 138 4.28 0.57 -7.18
CA THR A 138 4.62 1.61 -6.19
C THR A 138 4.86 2.97 -6.87
N VAL A 139 4.17 3.21 -7.96
CA VAL A 139 4.29 4.45 -8.73
C VAL A 139 3.63 5.63 -8.04
N PRO A 140 4.05 6.89 -8.30
CA PRO A 140 3.44 8.06 -7.69
C PRO A 140 1.98 8.27 -8.15
N THR A 141 1.18 8.90 -7.28
CA THR A 141 -0.19 9.33 -7.55
C THR A 141 -0.33 10.82 -7.23
N PRO A 142 0.23 11.71 -8.07
CA PRO A 142 0.18 13.14 -7.84
C PRO A 142 -1.26 13.67 -8.00
N VAL A 143 -1.45 14.94 -7.66
CA VAL A 143 -2.69 15.66 -7.95
C VAL A 143 -2.50 16.54 -9.19
N THR A 144 -3.56 16.67 -9.97
CA THR A 144 -3.64 17.61 -11.09
C THR A 144 -3.77 19.06 -10.58
N GLU A 145 -3.67 20.05 -11.49
CA GLU A 145 -3.92 21.46 -11.16
C GLU A 145 -5.32 21.69 -10.56
N ASP A 146 -6.31 20.88 -10.96
CA ASP A 146 -7.68 20.90 -10.42
C ASP A 146 -7.82 20.17 -9.07
N LEU A 147 -6.72 19.79 -8.44
CA LEU A 147 -6.68 19.02 -7.18
C LEU A 147 -7.37 17.66 -7.27
N LYS A 148 -7.39 17.03 -8.44
CA LYS A 148 -7.89 15.67 -8.64
C LYS A 148 -6.72 14.68 -8.65
N PRO A 149 -6.91 13.44 -8.17
CA PRO A 149 -5.89 12.41 -8.29
C PRO A 149 -5.53 12.13 -9.76
N ASP A 150 -4.24 12.18 -10.10
CA ASP A 150 -3.74 11.74 -11.39
C ASP A 150 -3.40 10.24 -11.33
N LEU A 151 -4.24 9.43 -11.95
CA LEU A 151 -4.11 7.98 -11.99
C LEU A 151 -3.34 7.48 -13.23
N SER A 152 -2.84 8.36 -14.08
CA SER A 152 -2.17 7.99 -15.34
C SER A 152 -0.95 7.09 -15.12
N TYR A 153 -0.19 7.32 -14.04
CA TYR A 153 0.94 6.46 -13.67
C TYR A 153 0.49 5.06 -13.24
N VAL A 154 -0.59 4.95 -12.46
CA VAL A 154 -1.16 3.65 -12.03
C VAL A 154 -1.69 2.87 -13.23
N GLN A 155 -2.38 3.55 -14.16
CA GLN A 155 -2.88 2.94 -15.40
C GLN A 155 -1.71 2.47 -16.27
N SER A 156 -0.75 3.35 -16.56
CA SER A 156 0.39 3.01 -17.42
C SER A 156 1.23 1.86 -16.84
N ALA A 157 1.50 1.88 -15.53
CA ALA A 157 2.25 0.83 -14.87
C ALA A 157 1.47 -0.49 -14.83
N GLY A 158 0.17 -0.45 -14.51
CA GLY A 158 -0.71 -1.60 -14.56
C GLY A 158 -0.72 -2.23 -15.95
N ARG A 159 -0.96 -1.44 -16.99
CA ARG A 159 -0.95 -1.91 -18.38
C ARG A 159 0.37 -2.57 -18.76
N ALA A 160 1.51 -1.94 -18.46
CA ALA A 160 2.83 -2.50 -18.75
C ALA A 160 3.07 -3.84 -18.04
N VAL A 161 2.60 -3.98 -16.79
CA VAL A 161 2.64 -5.25 -16.05
C VAL A 161 1.76 -6.30 -16.72
N PHE A 162 0.50 -5.97 -17.01
CA PHE A 162 -0.46 -6.91 -17.60
C PHE A 162 -0.05 -7.40 -18.98
N ASP A 163 0.46 -6.51 -19.84
CA ASP A 163 1.00 -6.88 -21.16
C ASP A 163 2.24 -7.79 -21.08
N SER A 164 2.90 -7.83 -19.91
CA SER A 164 4.10 -8.64 -19.65
C SER A 164 3.81 -9.96 -18.91
N LEU A 165 2.56 -10.20 -18.48
CA LEU A 165 2.19 -11.42 -17.77
C LEU A 165 2.22 -12.64 -18.68
N VAL A 166 2.68 -13.76 -18.13
CA VAL A 166 2.58 -15.05 -18.79
C VAL A 166 1.21 -15.66 -18.48
N ARG A 167 0.43 -16.02 -19.51
CA ARG A 167 -0.89 -16.64 -19.31
C ARG A 167 -0.78 -17.92 -18.51
N GLY A 168 -1.65 -18.08 -17.52
CA GLY A 168 -1.65 -19.20 -16.60
C GLY A 168 -0.57 -19.17 -15.52
N SER A 169 0.25 -18.10 -15.45
CA SER A 169 1.29 -17.97 -14.41
C SER A 169 0.73 -17.73 -13.01
N ARG A 170 -0.51 -17.24 -12.92
CA ARG A 170 -1.16 -16.88 -11.65
C ARG A 170 -0.36 -15.86 -10.86
N THR A 171 0.24 -14.88 -11.53
CA THR A 171 0.98 -13.81 -10.88
C THR A 171 0.04 -12.94 -10.03
N ILE A 172 0.45 -12.58 -8.82
CA ILE A 172 -0.29 -11.62 -7.99
C ILE A 172 0.23 -10.22 -8.27
N VAL A 173 -0.66 -9.29 -8.63
CA VAL A 173 -0.33 -7.87 -8.83
C VAL A 173 -0.93 -7.06 -7.68
N VAL A 174 -0.08 -6.41 -6.90
CA VAL A 174 -0.45 -5.63 -5.72
C VAL A 174 -0.25 -4.15 -6.00
N LEU A 175 -1.28 -3.34 -5.85
CA LEU A 175 -1.14 -1.89 -5.85
C LEU A 175 -0.79 -1.42 -4.44
N GLU A 176 0.34 -0.71 -4.29
CA GLU A 176 0.75 -0.06 -3.04
C GLU A 176 0.59 1.46 -3.09
N SER A 177 0.45 2.04 -4.28
CA SER A 177 0.23 3.48 -4.46
C SER A 177 -1.03 3.95 -3.74
N THR A 178 -0.99 5.15 -3.17
CA THR A 178 -2.16 5.72 -2.46
C THR A 178 -3.26 6.07 -3.45
N VAL A 179 -4.44 5.47 -3.26
CA VAL A 179 -5.63 5.70 -4.09
C VAL A 179 -6.89 5.80 -3.22
N TYR A 180 -7.97 6.34 -3.78
CA TYR A 180 -9.28 6.34 -3.12
C TYR A 180 -10.01 5.00 -3.32
N PRO A 181 -11.01 4.67 -2.48
CA PRO A 181 -11.71 3.40 -2.55
C PRO A 181 -12.32 3.11 -3.92
N GLY A 182 -12.06 1.91 -4.43
CA GLY A 182 -12.56 1.41 -5.71
C GLY A 182 -11.63 1.63 -6.91
N VAL A 183 -10.56 2.43 -6.77
CA VAL A 183 -9.65 2.76 -7.89
C VAL A 183 -8.99 1.52 -8.46
N THR A 184 -8.45 0.63 -7.62
CA THR A 184 -7.75 -0.56 -8.11
C THR A 184 -8.63 -1.38 -9.04
N ALA A 185 -9.85 -1.68 -8.61
CA ALA A 185 -10.80 -2.44 -9.43
C ALA A 185 -11.25 -1.66 -10.67
N GLN A 186 -11.63 -0.37 -10.50
CA GLN A 186 -12.15 0.45 -11.61
C GLN A 186 -11.11 0.72 -12.69
N THR A 187 -9.83 0.77 -12.32
CA THR A 187 -8.72 1.05 -13.25
C THR A 187 -8.23 -0.23 -13.93
N TRP A 188 -8.01 -1.30 -13.19
CA TRP A 188 -7.30 -2.45 -13.69
C TRP A 188 -8.21 -3.56 -14.27
N LEU A 189 -9.44 -3.72 -13.75
CA LEU A 189 -10.34 -4.77 -14.29
C LEU A 189 -10.69 -4.56 -15.76
N PRO A 190 -11.04 -3.34 -16.23
CA PRO A 190 -11.31 -3.13 -17.64
C PRO A 190 -10.10 -3.40 -18.54
N GLU A 191 -8.89 -3.09 -18.07
CA GLU A 191 -7.66 -3.36 -18.83
C GLU A 191 -7.40 -4.86 -18.95
N LEU A 192 -7.59 -5.62 -17.87
CA LEU A 192 -7.47 -7.08 -17.90
C LEU A 192 -8.48 -7.73 -18.84
N GLU A 193 -9.73 -7.25 -18.83
CA GLU A 193 -10.78 -7.71 -19.74
C GLU A 193 -10.42 -7.42 -21.20
N GLU A 194 -9.93 -6.20 -21.51
CA GLU A 194 -9.50 -5.78 -22.86
C GLU A 194 -8.43 -6.71 -23.44
N ILE A 195 -7.41 -7.07 -22.63
CA ILE A 195 -6.31 -7.95 -23.09
C ILE A 195 -6.64 -9.45 -22.91
N GLY A 196 -7.81 -9.77 -22.36
CA GLY A 196 -8.32 -11.12 -22.21
C GLY A 196 -7.57 -11.94 -21.15
N LEU A 197 -7.06 -11.33 -20.10
CA LEU A 197 -6.53 -11.99 -18.91
C LEU A 197 -7.66 -12.27 -17.91
N GLN A 198 -7.61 -13.44 -17.28
CA GLN A 198 -8.63 -13.91 -16.35
C GLN A 198 -8.13 -13.87 -14.92
N ILE A 199 -8.88 -13.18 -14.05
CA ILE A 199 -8.63 -13.18 -12.61
C ILE A 199 -8.84 -14.62 -12.07
N GLY A 200 -7.94 -15.04 -11.19
CA GLY A 200 -7.96 -16.40 -10.62
C GLY A 200 -7.29 -17.45 -11.51
N VAL A 201 -6.96 -17.13 -12.76
CA VAL A 201 -6.31 -18.02 -13.71
C VAL A 201 -4.95 -17.49 -14.15
N ASP A 202 -4.92 -16.27 -14.68
CA ASP A 202 -3.71 -15.63 -15.18
C ASP A 202 -3.10 -14.69 -14.13
N VAL A 203 -3.96 -14.00 -13.37
CA VAL A 203 -3.59 -12.94 -12.44
C VAL A 203 -4.53 -12.90 -11.24
N GLU A 204 -4.02 -12.47 -10.10
CA GLU A 204 -4.80 -12.00 -8.96
C GLU A 204 -4.46 -10.55 -8.66
N ILE A 205 -5.44 -9.78 -8.17
CA ILE A 205 -5.27 -8.38 -7.81
C ILE A 205 -5.43 -8.21 -6.31
N ALA A 206 -4.48 -7.49 -5.72
CA ALA A 206 -4.52 -7.10 -4.32
C ALA A 206 -4.17 -5.62 -4.15
N TYR A 207 -4.47 -5.08 -2.98
CA TYR A 207 -4.09 -3.75 -2.55
C TYR A 207 -3.44 -3.82 -1.16
N CYS A 208 -2.28 -3.18 -1.02
CA CYS A 208 -1.57 -3.09 0.25
C CYS A 208 -0.96 -1.69 0.38
N PRO A 209 -1.65 -0.72 0.99
CA PRO A 209 -1.16 0.66 1.08
C PRO A 209 0.15 0.76 1.84
N GLU A 210 1.05 1.62 1.33
CA GLU A 210 2.25 1.99 2.05
C GLU A 210 1.92 2.95 3.20
N ARG A 211 2.53 2.69 4.36
CA ARG A 211 2.23 3.39 5.63
C ARG A 211 3.47 3.91 6.34
N PHE A 212 4.68 3.69 5.79
CA PHE A 212 5.91 4.18 6.40
C PHE A 212 6.07 5.70 6.21
N ASN A 213 6.93 6.30 7.02
CA ASN A 213 7.24 7.71 6.98
C ASN A 213 8.70 7.89 6.52
N PRO A 214 8.95 8.30 5.25
CA PRO A 214 10.30 8.49 4.75
C PRO A 214 11.12 9.44 5.64
N GLY A 215 12.36 9.07 5.95
CA GLY A 215 13.26 9.82 6.83
C GLY A 215 12.95 9.67 8.32
N ASP A 216 12.10 8.72 8.70
CA ASP A 216 11.82 8.36 10.09
C ASP A 216 12.18 6.89 10.34
N PRO A 217 13.38 6.60 10.88
CA PRO A 217 13.84 5.23 11.11
C PRO A 217 12.95 4.42 12.05
N ALA A 218 12.19 5.08 12.92
CA ALA A 218 11.26 4.41 13.83
C ALA A 218 10.01 3.90 13.11
N HIS A 219 9.70 4.45 11.94
CA HIS A 219 8.53 4.11 11.14
C HIS A 219 8.90 3.79 9.68
N GLY A 220 10.04 3.16 9.48
CA GLY A 220 10.50 2.68 8.19
C GLY A 220 9.70 1.47 7.69
N VAL A 221 10.05 0.97 6.50
CA VAL A 221 9.33 -0.12 5.81
C VAL A 221 9.20 -1.40 6.65
N ARG A 222 10.14 -1.64 7.57
CA ARG A 222 10.18 -2.82 8.46
C ARG A 222 9.46 -2.61 9.79
N GLN A 223 9.10 -1.38 10.15
CA GLN A 223 8.53 -0.98 11.43
C GLN A 223 7.07 -0.50 11.31
N VAL A 224 6.40 -0.80 10.21
CA VAL A 224 5.00 -0.39 10.02
C VAL A 224 4.10 -1.58 9.77
N ALA A 225 2.95 -1.58 10.43
CA ALA A 225 1.90 -2.56 10.19
C ALA A 225 1.34 -2.44 8.77
N ARG A 226 0.89 -3.55 8.18
CA ARG A 226 0.32 -3.60 6.84
C ARG A 226 -1.12 -4.08 6.85
N VAL A 227 -1.92 -3.60 5.91
CA VAL A 227 -3.26 -4.11 5.65
C VAL A 227 -3.38 -4.57 4.19
N ILE A 228 -4.00 -5.71 3.97
CA ILE A 228 -4.08 -6.34 2.65
C ILE A 228 -5.55 -6.52 2.27
N GLY A 229 -5.96 -5.89 1.18
CA GLY A 229 -7.23 -6.11 0.51
C GLY A 229 -7.03 -7.04 -0.69
N CYS A 230 -7.79 -8.13 -0.75
CA CYS A 230 -7.82 -9.06 -1.88
C CYS A 230 -9.14 -9.83 -1.86
N SER A 231 -9.78 -10.03 -3.01
CA SER A 231 -11.05 -10.75 -3.07
C SER A 231 -10.89 -12.24 -2.85
N ASN A 232 -9.71 -12.81 -3.13
CA ASN A 232 -9.38 -14.20 -2.91
C ASN A 232 -8.75 -14.40 -1.52
N PRO A 233 -9.42 -15.06 -0.56
CA PRO A 233 -8.91 -15.23 0.80
C PRO A 233 -7.59 -16.01 0.89
N ASP A 234 -7.38 -16.98 0.00
CA ASP A 234 -6.15 -17.79 0.00
C ASP A 234 -4.95 -16.93 -0.42
N VAL A 235 -5.13 -16.08 -1.44
CA VAL A 235 -4.14 -15.11 -1.87
C VAL A 235 -3.88 -14.07 -0.78
N GLY A 236 -4.95 -13.53 -0.17
CA GLY A 236 -4.84 -12.59 0.95
C GLY A 236 -4.03 -13.15 2.12
N THR A 237 -4.29 -14.41 2.48
CA THR A 237 -3.54 -15.11 3.54
C THR A 237 -2.08 -15.36 3.14
N GLY A 238 -1.83 -15.73 1.88
CA GLY A 238 -0.48 -15.89 1.36
C GLY A 238 0.32 -14.59 1.36
N LEU A 239 -0.33 -13.47 1.00
CA LEU A 239 0.28 -12.14 1.08
C LEU A 239 0.58 -11.72 2.53
N VAL A 240 -0.25 -12.13 3.52
CA VAL A 240 0.12 -11.94 4.93
C VAL A 240 1.45 -12.62 5.23
N GLY A 241 1.66 -13.86 4.79
CA GLY A 241 2.94 -14.56 4.94
C GLY A 241 4.10 -13.82 4.26
N LEU A 242 3.91 -13.30 3.05
CA LEU A 242 4.91 -12.53 2.31
C LEU A 242 5.31 -11.26 3.06
N TYR A 243 4.33 -10.42 3.41
CA TYR A 243 4.60 -9.13 4.06
C TYR A 243 5.09 -9.29 5.52
N SER A 244 4.75 -10.37 6.21
CA SER A 244 5.31 -10.68 7.52
C SER A 244 6.80 -11.01 7.51
N ARG A 245 7.39 -11.26 6.32
CA ARG A 245 8.84 -11.34 6.14
C ARG A 245 9.48 -9.96 5.99
N LEU A 246 8.71 -8.98 5.51
CA LEU A 246 9.17 -7.61 5.28
C LEU A 246 9.13 -6.77 6.55
N THR A 247 8.06 -6.87 7.36
CA THR A 247 7.86 -6.07 8.56
C THR A 247 7.82 -6.92 9.82
N SER A 248 8.28 -6.36 10.95
CA SER A 248 8.14 -6.95 12.29
C SER A 248 6.76 -6.70 12.91
N GLU A 249 5.95 -5.83 12.29
CA GLU A 249 4.67 -5.40 12.79
C GLU A 249 3.51 -6.27 12.27
N ASP A 250 2.30 -6.03 12.79
CA ASP A 250 1.09 -6.78 12.40
C ASP A 250 0.78 -6.62 10.91
N VAL A 251 0.53 -7.74 10.24
CA VAL A 251 0.07 -7.79 8.86
C VAL A 251 -1.32 -8.40 8.84
N ARG A 252 -2.31 -7.63 8.39
CA ARG A 252 -3.71 -8.02 8.47
C ARG A 252 -4.38 -8.13 7.10
N TYR A 253 -4.95 -9.28 6.81
CA TYR A 253 -5.89 -9.44 5.71
C TYR A 253 -7.27 -8.88 6.11
N VAL A 254 -7.80 -7.95 5.30
CA VAL A 254 -9.05 -7.23 5.58
C VAL A 254 -10.18 -7.54 4.58
N GLY A 255 -9.98 -8.50 3.69
CA GLY A 255 -10.97 -8.90 2.69
C GLY A 255 -10.89 -8.03 1.44
N LYS A 256 -11.92 -7.24 1.18
CA LYS A 256 -12.07 -6.47 -0.05
C LYS A 256 -10.98 -5.41 -0.25
N LEU A 257 -10.65 -5.12 -1.53
CA LEU A 257 -9.72 -4.06 -1.95
C LEU A 257 -10.11 -2.72 -1.33
N GLU A 258 -11.40 -2.36 -1.44
CA GLU A 258 -11.94 -1.07 -1.00
C GLU A 258 -11.81 -0.84 0.50
N VAL A 259 -11.73 -1.91 1.31
CA VAL A 259 -11.51 -1.79 2.76
C VAL A 259 -10.09 -1.30 3.05
N ALA A 260 -9.10 -1.87 2.38
CA ALA A 260 -7.71 -1.46 2.55
C ALA A 260 -7.44 -0.06 1.95
N GLU A 261 -8.04 0.25 0.79
CA GLU A 261 -8.01 1.57 0.17
C GLU A 261 -8.62 2.64 1.09
N ALA A 262 -9.83 2.37 1.63
CA ALA A 262 -10.51 3.27 2.56
C ALA A 262 -9.69 3.50 3.84
N ALA A 263 -9.05 2.46 4.37
CA ALA A 263 -8.21 2.57 5.57
C ALA A 263 -7.11 3.62 5.37
N LYS A 264 -6.38 3.57 4.24
CA LYS A 264 -5.34 4.55 3.92
C LYS A 264 -5.86 5.97 3.82
N VAL A 265 -7.01 6.17 3.18
CA VAL A 265 -7.64 7.50 3.06
C VAL A 265 -8.03 8.04 4.43
N ILE A 266 -8.67 7.22 5.28
CA ILE A 266 -9.10 7.66 6.61
C ILE A 266 -7.90 7.99 7.52
N GLU A 267 -6.81 7.22 7.45
CA GLU A 267 -5.56 7.53 8.17
C GLU A 267 -5.00 8.90 7.76
N ASN A 268 -4.96 9.18 6.46
CA ASN A 268 -4.47 10.47 5.96
C ASN A 268 -5.39 11.63 6.35
N VAL A 269 -6.70 11.46 6.20
CA VAL A 269 -7.70 12.49 6.58
C VAL A 269 -7.64 12.78 8.09
N GLN A 270 -7.54 11.76 8.92
CA GLN A 270 -7.44 11.92 10.38
C GLN A 270 -6.18 12.70 10.76
N ARG A 271 -5.03 12.40 10.13
CA ARG A 271 -3.78 13.14 10.35
C ARG A 271 -3.91 14.60 9.89
N ASP A 272 -4.49 14.85 8.71
CA ASP A 272 -4.69 16.19 8.17
C ASP A 272 -5.58 17.05 9.07
N ILE A 273 -6.68 16.49 9.56
CA ILE A 273 -7.58 17.17 10.52
C ILE A 273 -6.84 17.51 11.82
N ASN A 274 -6.01 16.59 12.35
CA ASN A 274 -5.25 16.84 13.57
C ASN A 274 -4.21 17.95 13.36
N ILE A 275 -3.51 17.96 12.23
CA ILE A 275 -2.57 19.04 11.88
C ILE A 275 -3.31 20.37 11.75
N ALA A 276 -4.44 20.41 11.06
CA ALA A 276 -5.25 21.61 10.92
C ALA A 276 -5.72 22.14 12.29
N LEU A 277 -6.18 21.25 13.18
CA LEU A 277 -6.56 21.60 14.54
C LEU A 277 -5.39 22.26 15.30
N VAL A 278 -4.22 21.63 15.29
CA VAL A 278 -3.04 22.16 15.99
C VAL A 278 -2.62 23.51 15.42
N ASN A 279 -2.67 23.69 14.10
CA ASN A 279 -2.38 24.97 13.45
C ASN A 279 -3.37 26.08 13.88
N GLU A 280 -4.67 25.79 14.01
CA GLU A 280 -5.64 26.76 14.53
C GLU A 280 -5.38 27.09 16.02
N LEU A 281 -5.06 26.08 16.84
CA LEU A 281 -4.72 26.30 18.25
C LEU A 281 -3.45 27.14 18.38
N ALA A 282 -2.44 26.93 17.56
CA ALA A 282 -1.21 27.73 17.52
C ALA A 282 -1.46 29.21 17.17
N ARG A 283 -2.58 29.51 16.51
CA ARG A 283 -3.00 30.91 16.23
C ARG A 283 -3.83 31.52 17.35
N ILE A 284 -4.62 30.71 18.06
CA ILE A 284 -5.55 31.17 19.11
C ILE A 284 -4.83 31.39 20.46
N PHE A 285 -3.98 30.46 20.89
CA PHE A 285 -3.40 30.48 22.22
C PHE A 285 -2.47 31.69 22.51
N PRO A 286 -1.68 32.21 21.55
CA PRO A 286 -0.92 33.46 21.77
C PRO A 286 -1.79 34.66 22.14
N GLU A 287 -3.03 34.74 21.64
CA GLU A 287 -3.98 35.80 22.01
C GLU A 287 -4.45 35.69 23.48
N LEU A 288 -4.24 34.52 24.10
CA LEU A 288 -4.57 34.23 25.49
C LEU A 288 -3.33 34.20 26.39
N ASP A 289 -2.15 34.57 25.87
CA ASP A 289 -0.85 34.46 26.57
C ASP A 289 -0.57 33.01 27.06
N VAL A 290 -0.89 32.05 26.23
CA VAL A 290 -0.73 30.61 26.49
C VAL A 290 0.12 29.98 25.39
N ASP A 291 1.08 29.11 25.79
CA ASP A 291 1.90 28.36 24.86
C ASP A 291 1.15 27.12 24.37
N VAL A 292 1.13 26.89 23.06
CA VAL A 292 0.44 25.74 22.46
C VAL A 292 1.11 24.42 22.81
N GLU A 293 2.44 24.38 22.95
CA GLU A 293 3.17 23.15 23.30
C GLU A 293 2.86 22.73 24.74
N ASP A 294 2.76 23.68 25.66
CA ASP A 294 2.36 23.41 27.05
C ASP A 294 0.95 22.82 27.11
N VAL A 295 0.02 23.38 26.32
CA VAL A 295 -1.36 22.86 26.25
C VAL A 295 -1.40 21.45 25.67
N LEU A 296 -0.71 21.21 24.55
CA LEU A 296 -0.66 19.91 23.92
C LEU A 296 0.01 18.86 24.80
N SER A 297 1.11 19.23 25.49
CA SER A 297 1.80 18.38 26.45
C SER A 297 0.89 18.01 27.62
N ALA A 298 0.13 18.97 28.14
CA ALA A 298 -0.85 18.70 29.18
C ALA A 298 -2.00 17.81 28.69
N ALA A 299 -2.52 18.05 27.49
CA ALA A 299 -3.58 17.26 26.89
C ALA A 299 -3.13 15.80 26.60
N ALA A 300 -1.88 15.60 26.18
CA ALA A 300 -1.28 14.29 25.91
C ALA A 300 -1.15 13.40 27.16
N THR A 301 -1.31 13.94 28.36
CA THR A 301 -1.40 13.13 29.59
C THR A 301 -2.68 12.28 29.65
N LYS A 302 -3.68 12.60 28.83
CA LYS A 302 -4.89 11.83 28.75
C LYS A 302 -4.69 10.63 27.81
N TRP A 303 -5.02 9.47 28.28
CA TRP A 303 -4.79 8.17 27.59
C TRP A 303 -5.38 8.05 26.17
N ASN A 304 -6.31 8.90 25.79
CA ASN A 304 -6.98 8.87 24.47
C ASN A 304 -6.93 10.21 23.73
N PHE A 305 -5.91 11.00 24.01
CA PHE A 305 -5.64 12.25 23.27
C PHE A 305 -4.91 11.94 21.96
#